data_f034d34c6d4f551bfd438099fa6071fa
#
_entry.id   f034d34c6d4f551bfd438099fa6071fa
#
_cell.length_a   1.000
_cell.length_b   1.000
_cell.length_c   1.000
_cell.angle_alpha   90.00
_cell.angle_beta   90.00
_cell.angle_gamma   90.00
#
_symmetry.space_group_name_H-M   'P 1'
#
loop_
_entity.id
_entity.type
_entity.pdbx_description
1 polymer ?
#
loop_
_entity_poly.entity_id
_entity_poly.type
_entity_poly.pdbx_seq_one_letter_code
_entity_poly.pdbx_strand_id
1 'polypeptide(L)' 'STVIANIAARTPGRQLNTTQGEAGGRPAYFVQWQTHDGRVIIFIVDAQSGQIISRQGG' A
#
# COMPACT_ATOMS: atom_id res chain seq x y z
N SER A 1 8.53 6.59 4.67
CA SER A 1 8.60 5.38 5.50
C SER A 1 9.09 4.19 4.69
N THR A 2 9.48 3.14 5.38
CA THR A 2 9.96 1.92 4.72
C THR A 2 8.87 1.28 3.85
N VAL A 3 7.62 1.31 4.30
CA VAL A 3 6.48 0.77 3.56
C VAL A 3 6.34 1.49 2.22
N ILE A 4 6.34 2.81 2.24
CA ILE A 4 6.19 3.60 1.01
C ILE A 4 7.37 3.37 0.07
N ALA A 5 8.58 3.30 0.60
CA ALA A 5 9.77 3.04 -0.21
C ALA A 5 9.71 1.67 -0.89
N ASN A 6 9.20 0.65 -0.18
CA ASN A 6 9.06 -0.69 -0.75
C ASN A 6 8.04 -0.72 -1.89
N ILE A 7 6.92 -0.01 -1.73
CA ILE A 7 5.91 0.09 -2.78
C ILE A 7 6.49 0.83 -3.98
N ALA A 8 7.17 1.95 -3.76
CA ALA A 8 7.73 2.75 -4.83
C ALA A 8 8.77 1.98 -5.64
N ALA A 9 9.54 1.11 -4.99
CA ALA A 9 10.55 0.31 -5.67
C ALA A 9 9.94 -0.72 -6.64
N ARG A 10 8.72 -1.18 -6.36
CA ARG A 10 8.06 -2.22 -7.16
C ARG A 10 7.04 -1.67 -8.13
N THR A 11 6.36 -0.59 -7.77
CA THR A 11 5.27 -0.02 -8.54
C THR A 11 5.52 1.47 -8.71
N PRO A 12 6.02 1.90 -9.85
CA PRO A 12 6.26 3.33 -10.09
C PRO A 12 4.96 4.13 -9.97
N GLY A 13 5.03 5.25 -9.26
CA GLY A 13 3.87 6.07 -9.02
C GLY A 13 4.07 6.94 -7.77
N ARG A 14 2.95 7.32 -7.16
CA ARG A 14 3.01 8.14 -5.95
C ARG A 14 1.94 7.75 -4.96
N GLN A 15 2.23 7.95 -3.69
CA GLN A 15 1.27 7.78 -2.62
C GLN A 15 0.24 8.91 -2.66
N LEU A 16 -1.04 8.54 -2.58
CA LEU A 16 -2.13 9.51 -2.44
C LEU A 16 -2.53 9.66 -0.97
N ASN A 17 -2.70 8.52 -0.28
CA ASN A 17 -3.15 8.52 1.11
C ASN A 17 -2.79 7.19 1.75
N THR A 18 -2.62 7.22 3.07
CA THR A 18 -2.39 6.01 3.85
C THR A 18 -3.27 6.05 5.09
N THR A 19 -4.06 5.01 5.31
CA THR A 19 -4.88 4.87 6.49
C THR A 19 -4.47 3.64 7.26
N GLN A 20 -4.68 3.68 8.58
CA GLN A 20 -4.40 2.57 9.47
C GLN A 20 -5.68 1.82 9.78
N GLY A 21 -5.61 0.49 9.80
CA GLY A 21 -6.75 -0.35 10.10
C GLY A 21 -6.32 -1.77 10.43
N GLU A 22 -7.18 -2.73 10.09
CA GLU A 22 -6.92 -4.14 10.36
C GLU A 22 -7.20 -4.97 9.11
N ALA A 23 -6.43 -6.03 8.95
CA ALA A 23 -6.65 -7.03 7.92
C ALA A 23 -6.42 -8.41 8.54
N GLY A 24 -7.45 -9.27 8.49
CA GLY A 24 -7.37 -10.60 9.09
C GLY A 24 -7.09 -10.60 10.58
N GLY A 25 -7.58 -9.59 11.32
CA GLY A 25 -7.38 -9.46 12.75
C GLY A 25 -6.01 -8.91 13.15
N ARG A 26 -5.23 -8.42 12.20
CA ARG A 26 -3.88 -7.89 12.44
C ARG A 26 -3.82 -6.43 12.02
N PRO A 27 -3.00 -5.61 12.69
CA PRO A 27 -2.82 -4.22 12.26
C PRO A 27 -2.28 -4.17 10.84
N ALA A 28 -2.84 -3.26 10.05
CA ALA A 28 -2.45 -3.11 8.66
C ALA A 28 -2.54 -1.65 8.24
N TYR A 29 -1.81 -1.30 7.19
CA TYR A 29 -1.92 -0.02 6.52
C TYR A 29 -2.59 -0.22 5.16
N PHE A 30 -3.49 0.69 4.81
CA PHE A 30 -4.12 0.74 3.50
C PHE A 30 -3.50 1.91 2.77
N VAL A 31 -2.64 1.61 1.80
CA VAL A 31 -1.88 2.62 1.06
C VAL A 31 -2.54 2.83 -0.29
N GLN A 32 -3.12 4.02 -0.48
CA GLN A 32 -3.71 4.41 -1.75
C GLN A 32 -2.60 4.96 -2.65
N TRP A 33 -2.41 4.30 -3.79
CA TRP A 33 -1.29 4.54 -4.68
C TRP A 33 -1.79 4.86 -6.08
N GLN A 34 -1.25 5.91 -6.69
CA GLN A 34 -1.56 6.25 -8.07
C GLN A 34 -0.38 5.88 -8.96
N THR A 35 -0.63 5.05 -9.96
CA THR A 35 0.38 4.63 -10.92
C THR A 35 0.62 5.70 -11.98
N HIS A 36 1.66 5.53 -12.79
CA HIS A 36 2.00 6.48 -13.85
C HIS A 36 0.91 6.65 -14.90
N ASP A 37 0.12 5.60 -15.13
CA ASP A 37 -0.97 5.64 -16.11
C ASP A 37 -2.29 6.12 -15.50
N GLY A 38 -2.26 6.65 -14.29
CA GLY A 38 -3.42 7.27 -13.65
C GLY A 38 -4.35 6.31 -12.92
N ARG A 39 -3.98 5.05 -12.79
CA ARG A 39 -4.79 4.08 -12.03
C ARG A 39 -4.53 4.24 -10.55
N VAL A 40 -5.53 3.87 -9.75
CA VAL A 40 -5.42 3.88 -8.29
C VAL A 40 -5.45 2.45 -7.78
N ILE A 41 -4.44 2.09 -6.99
CA ILE A 41 -4.32 0.79 -6.37
C ILE A 41 -4.30 1.00 -4.86
N ILE A 42 -5.02 0.14 -4.13
CA ILE A 42 -4.94 0.14 -2.66
C ILE A 42 -4.10 -1.07 -2.26
N PHE A 43 -2.94 -0.81 -1.68
CA PHE A 43 -2.09 -1.86 -1.13
C PHE A 43 -2.44 -2.06 0.33
N ILE A 44 -2.61 -3.31 0.72
CA ILE A 44 -2.81 -3.69 2.11
C ILE A 44 -1.50 -4.25 2.62
N VAL A 45 -0.94 -3.59 3.62
CA VAL A 45 0.42 -3.86 4.11
C VAL A 45 0.36 -4.24 5.58
N ASP A 46 1.01 -5.34 5.95
CA ASP A 46 1.13 -5.75 7.34
C ASP A 46 1.94 -4.70 8.10
N ALA A 47 1.36 -4.13 9.16
CA ALA A 47 1.99 -3.07 9.93
C ALA A 47 3.21 -3.55 10.72
N GLN A 48 3.28 -4.85 11.02
CA GLN A 48 4.41 -5.39 11.78
C GLN A 48 5.61 -5.72 10.91
N SER A 49 5.36 -6.35 9.75
CA SER A 49 6.45 -6.80 8.89
C SER A 49 6.77 -5.84 7.75
N GLY A 50 5.83 -4.97 7.39
CA GLY A 50 5.97 -4.10 6.23
C GLY A 50 5.75 -4.80 4.91
N GLN A 51 5.28 -6.04 4.93
CA GLN A 51 5.03 -6.81 3.71
C GLN A 51 3.66 -6.49 3.13
N ILE A 52 3.59 -6.43 1.81
CA ILE A 52 2.31 -6.27 1.11
C ILE A 52 1.55 -7.59 1.20
N ILE A 53 0.37 -7.55 1.82
CA ILE A 53 -0.48 -8.72 1.99
C ILE A 53 -1.33 -8.93 0.75
N SER A 54 -1.93 -7.86 0.23
CA SER A 54 -2.78 -7.93 -0.95
C SER A 54 -2.88 -6.56 -1.59
N ARG A 55 -3.56 -6.50 -2.73
CA ARG A 55 -3.83 -5.23 -3.40
C ARG A 55 -5.20 -5.28 -4.07
N GLN A 56 -5.83 -4.11 -4.21
CA GLN A 56 -7.13 -3.96 -4.83
C GLN A 56 -7.09 -2.83 -5.84
N GLY A 57 -7.76 -2.99 -6.97
CA GLY A 57 -7.85 -1.97 -7.98
C GLY A 57 -6.73 -2.07 -9.01
N GLY A 58 -6.58 -1.04 -9.78
CA GLY A 58 -5.60 -0.97 -10.84
C GLY A 58 -6.10 -1.46 -12.15
#